data_d26c2635a37cebf987f57888b845035c
#
_entry.id   d26c2635a37cebf987f57888b845035c
#
_cell.length_a   1.000
_cell.length_b   1.000
_cell.length_c   1.000
_cell.angle_alpha   90.00
_cell.angle_beta   90.00
_cell.angle_gamma   90.00
#
_symmetry.space_group_name_H-M   'P 1'
#
loop_
_entity.id
_entity.type
_entity.pdbx_description
1 polymer ?
#
loop_
_entity_poly.entity_id
_entity_poly.type
_entity_poly.pdbx_seq_one_letter_code
_entity_poly.pdbx_strand_id
1 'polypeptide(L)'
;MITTILAGFPPGEHAGWSSQTTGLSVAEDANLARREEDQRASRALGARTNWIDIPAQEYGPGASTSERLLRIEQSIVAAVSTTEVRSVFIPLGLTHPDHIIVSDAALRAVLASDVESYVYMEMPYGQARPGRVRRRLRRIGRQCNVDPLESFVGDLRRKSEAVNAYSSQVETLQRGFGKYFDRVFTDPERYWRVRPLLQSPNR
;
A
#
# COMPACT_ATOMS: atom_id res chain seq x y z
N MET A 1 -12.10 -0.35 -6.58
CA MET A 1 -10.98 0.36 -7.24
C MET A 1 -9.71 0.11 -6.46
N ILE A 2 -8.57 -0.08 -7.12
CA ILE A 2 -7.23 -0.16 -6.51
C ILE A 2 -6.47 1.08 -6.96
N THR A 3 -5.93 1.83 -5.98
CA THR A 3 -5.16 3.05 -6.25
C THR A 3 -3.71 2.84 -5.84
N THR A 4 -2.80 2.88 -6.82
CA THR A 4 -1.35 2.85 -6.57
C THR A 4 -0.85 4.28 -6.40
N ILE A 5 -0.40 4.60 -5.19
CA ILE A 5 -0.06 5.99 -4.80
C ILE A 5 1.26 6.44 -5.42
N LEU A 6 2.28 5.59 -5.36
CA LEU A 6 3.62 5.92 -5.84
C LEU A 6 3.85 5.30 -7.22
N ALA A 7 3.05 5.72 -8.19
CA ALA A 7 3.07 5.22 -9.58
C ALA A 7 3.56 6.28 -10.58
N GLY A 8 4.14 7.39 -10.09
CA GLY A 8 4.66 8.48 -10.93
C GLY A 8 5.96 8.11 -11.61
N PHE A 9 6.19 8.74 -12.78
CA PHE A 9 7.43 8.61 -13.51
C PHE A 9 8.52 9.45 -12.84
N PRO A 10 9.74 8.91 -12.70
CA PRO A 10 10.85 9.68 -12.20
C PRO A 10 11.23 10.78 -13.19
N PRO A 11 11.63 11.97 -12.72
CA PRO A 11 12.17 13.00 -13.59
C PRO A 11 13.57 12.59 -14.08
N GLY A 12 13.75 12.44 -15.40
CA GLY A 12 15.03 12.13 -16.03
C GLY A 12 15.39 10.64 -16.05
N GLU A 13 16.57 10.33 -16.63
CA GLU A 13 17.10 8.96 -16.70
C GLU A 13 17.68 8.57 -15.33
N HIS A 14 16.93 7.83 -14.54
CA HIS A 14 17.41 7.28 -13.28
C HIS A 14 17.34 5.76 -13.30
N ALA A 15 18.50 5.11 -13.11
CA ALA A 15 18.57 3.69 -12.82
C ALA A 15 18.25 3.49 -11.32
N GLY A 16 17.01 3.16 -10.98
CA GLY A 16 16.60 2.82 -9.63
C GLY A 16 16.60 1.30 -9.37
N TRP A 17 16.29 0.90 -8.14
CA TRP A 17 16.11 -0.50 -7.77
C TRP A 17 15.04 -1.20 -8.64
N SER A 18 14.05 -0.47 -9.12
CA SER A 18 13.04 -0.94 -10.05
C SER A 18 13.61 -1.48 -11.35
N SER A 19 14.62 -0.80 -11.93
CA SER A 19 15.29 -1.26 -13.15
C SER A 19 16.08 -2.55 -12.91
N GLN A 20 16.66 -2.72 -11.72
CA GLN A 20 17.38 -3.94 -11.36
C GLN A 20 16.44 -5.16 -11.20
N THR A 21 15.21 -4.95 -10.72
CA THR A 21 14.23 -6.04 -10.54
C THR A 21 13.49 -6.40 -11.82
N THR A 22 13.29 -5.44 -12.72
CA THR A 22 12.61 -5.68 -14.00
C THR A 22 13.56 -6.13 -15.11
N GLY A 23 14.88 -5.98 -14.92
CA GLY A 23 15.87 -6.20 -15.98
C GLY A 23 15.87 -5.11 -17.07
N LEU A 24 15.11 -4.03 -16.88
CA LEU A 24 15.00 -2.91 -17.82
C LEU A 24 16.01 -1.83 -17.45
N SER A 25 16.65 -1.26 -18.46
CA SER A 25 17.75 -0.28 -18.26
C SER A 25 17.26 1.12 -17.91
N VAL A 26 16.00 1.43 -18.17
CA VAL A 26 15.40 2.76 -17.99
C VAL A 26 14.28 2.68 -16.95
N ALA A 27 14.29 3.61 -16.00
CA ALA A 27 13.28 3.65 -14.93
C ALA A 27 11.86 3.89 -15.45
N GLU A 28 11.70 4.56 -16.58
CA GLU A 28 10.42 4.75 -17.24
C GLU A 28 9.83 3.42 -17.72
N ASP A 29 10.61 2.58 -18.37
CA ASP A 29 10.19 1.26 -18.83
C ASP A 29 9.79 0.36 -17.63
N ALA A 30 10.55 0.45 -16.54
CA ALA A 30 10.23 -0.29 -15.31
C ALA A 30 8.89 0.16 -14.70
N ASN A 31 8.58 1.46 -14.72
CA ASN A 31 7.29 1.97 -14.26
C ASN A 31 6.14 1.57 -15.19
N LEU A 32 6.34 1.61 -16.50
CA LEU A 32 5.35 1.12 -17.46
C LEU A 32 5.06 -0.36 -17.24
N ALA A 33 6.07 -1.19 -17.11
CA ALA A 33 5.92 -2.61 -16.82
C ALA A 33 5.13 -2.85 -15.53
N ARG A 34 5.41 -2.10 -14.46
CA ARG A 34 4.66 -2.19 -13.19
C ARG A 34 3.21 -1.74 -13.32
N ARG A 35 2.93 -0.68 -14.10
CA ARG A 35 1.54 -0.28 -14.37
C ARG A 35 0.76 -1.35 -15.15
N GLU A 36 1.42 -2.05 -16.08
CA GLU A 36 0.81 -3.19 -16.75
C GLU A 36 0.56 -4.37 -15.79
N GLU A 37 1.49 -4.63 -14.87
CA GLU A 37 1.32 -5.63 -13.80
C GLU A 37 0.14 -5.26 -12.90
N ASP A 38 0.05 -4.00 -12.43
CA ASP A 38 -1.09 -3.47 -11.68
C ASP A 38 -2.42 -3.69 -12.40
N GLN A 39 -2.45 -3.44 -13.72
CA GLN A 39 -3.64 -3.65 -14.54
C GLN A 39 -4.05 -5.12 -14.61
N ARG A 40 -3.09 -6.02 -14.82
CA ARG A 40 -3.35 -7.47 -14.86
C ARG A 40 -3.86 -7.96 -13.52
N ALA A 41 -3.22 -7.55 -12.41
CA ALA A 41 -3.63 -7.89 -11.05
C ALA A 41 -5.03 -7.37 -10.73
N SER A 42 -5.31 -6.11 -11.05
CA SER A 42 -6.63 -5.51 -10.84
C SER A 42 -7.74 -6.22 -11.62
N ARG A 43 -7.46 -6.61 -12.87
CA ARG A 43 -8.42 -7.41 -13.68
C ARG A 43 -8.70 -8.77 -13.04
N ALA A 44 -7.68 -9.47 -12.54
CA ALA A 44 -7.86 -10.73 -11.84
C ALA A 44 -8.77 -10.60 -10.61
N LEU A 45 -8.69 -9.45 -9.91
CA LEU A 45 -9.53 -9.13 -8.76
C LEU A 45 -10.90 -8.53 -9.13
N GLY A 46 -11.18 -8.27 -10.41
CA GLY A 46 -12.40 -7.59 -10.86
C GLY A 46 -12.44 -6.11 -10.42
N ALA A 47 -11.30 -5.49 -10.22
CA ALA A 47 -11.15 -4.11 -9.79
C ALA A 47 -10.72 -3.19 -10.95
N ARG A 48 -10.98 -1.88 -10.80
CA ARG A 48 -10.42 -0.83 -11.65
C ARG A 48 -9.12 -0.32 -11.04
N THR A 49 -8.15 0.01 -11.89
CA THR A 49 -6.87 0.61 -11.51
C THR A 49 -6.96 2.13 -11.53
N ASN A 50 -6.31 2.78 -10.57
CA ASN A 50 -6.04 4.20 -10.57
C ASN A 50 -4.58 4.42 -10.14
N TRP A 51 -3.88 5.37 -10.77
CA TRP A 51 -2.49 5.70 -10.46
C TRP A 51 -2.37 7.16 -10.08
N ILE A 52 -1.67 7.42 -8.98
CA ILE A 52 -1.30 8.78 -8.58
C ILE A 52 0.12 9.06 -9.08
N ASP A 53 0.27 10.18 -9.75
CA ASP A 53 1.55 10.56 -10.37
C ASP A 53 2.51 11.19 -9.34
N ILE A 54 2.96 10.37 -8.39
CA ILE A 54 3.99 10.68 -7.40
C ILE A 54 5.09 9.63 -7.55
N PRO A 55 6.34 10.01 -7.87
CA PRO A 55 7.44 9.06 -8.01
C PRO A 55 7.77 8.36 -6.68
N ALA A 56 8.20 7.09 -6.72
CA ALA A 56 8.70 6.37 -5.56
C ALA A 56 9.98 7.02 -4.99
N GLN A 57 10.28 6.77 -3.69
CA GLN A 57 11.40 7.44 -3.01
C GLN A 57 12.77 7.06 -3.59
N GLU A 58 12.87 5.91 -4.20
CA GLU A 58 14.11 5.41 -4.81
C GLU A 58 14.63 6.26 -5.99
N TYR A 59 13.76 7.08 -6.58
CA TYR A 59 14.09 7.88 -7.76
C TYR A 59 14.70 9.26 -7.46
N GLY A 60 15.35 9.40 -6.30
CA GLY A 60 16.22 10.55 -6.01
C GLY A 60 15.68 11.55 -4.99
N PRO A 61 16.51 12.56 -4.68
CA PRO A 61 16.20 13.60 -3.72
C PRO A 61 15.19 14.59 -4.31
N GLY A 62 13.93 14.14 -4.43
CA GLY A 62 12.84 15.04 -4.77
C GLY A 62 12.46 15.94 -3.60
N ALA A 63 11.19 16.27 -3.51
CA ALA A 63 10.60 17.00 -2.38
C ALA A 63 10.99 16.39 -1.02
N SER A 64 11.09 17.21 0.00
CA SER A 64 11.32 16.76 1.38
C SER A 64 10.28 15.73 1.79
N THR A 65 10.59 14.92 2.80
CA THR A 65 9.66 13.91 3.33
C THR A 65 8.31 14.54 3.73
N SER A 66 8.32 15.77 4.25
CA SER A 66 7.11 16.49 4.64
C SER A 66 6.26 16.92 3.45
N GLU A 67 6.88 17.46 2.40
CA GLU A 67 6.20 17.84 1.16
C GLU A 67 5.60 16.61 0.45
N ARG A 68 6.37 15.53 0.41
CA ARG A 68 5.90 14.26 -0.17
C ARG A 68 4.70 13.71 0.59
N LEU A 69 4.77 13.70 1.92
CA LEU A 69 3.67 13.25 2.77
C LEU A 69 2.42 14.09 2.53
N LEU A 70 2.56 15.41 2.43
CA LEU A 70 1.45 16.33 2.14
C LEU A 70 0.84 16.07 0.75
N ARG A 71 1.66 15.88 -0.28
CA ARG A 71 1.17 15.56 -1.64
C ARG A 71 0.40 14.25 -1.68
N ILE A 72 0.90 13.22 -0.99
CA ILE A 72 0.20 11.93 -0.89
C ILE A 72 -1.13 12.11 -0.16
N GLU A 73 -1.14 12.80 0.97
CA GLU A 73 -2.34 13.09 1.76
C GLU A 73 -3.40 13.81 0.92
N GLN A 74 -3.04 14.89 0.23
CA GLN A 74 -3.93 15.65 -0.65
C GLN A 74 -4.50 14.79 -1.78
N SER A 75 -3.68 13.95 -2.40
CA SER A 75 -4.12 13.04 -3.46
C SER A 75 -5.13 12.00 -2.96
N ILE A 76 -4.93 11.50 -1.74
CA ILE A 76 -5.86 10.56 -1.13
C ILE A 76 -7.17 11.26 -0.76
N VAL A 77 -7.11 12.45 -0.15
CA VAL A 77 -8.30 13.27 0.14
C VAL A 77 -9.09 13.50 -1.14
N ALA A 78 -8.45 13.93 -2.23
CA ALA A 78 -9.11 14.12 -3.51
C ALA A 78 -9.79 12.84 -4.01
N ALA A 79 -9.07 11.69 -3.96
CA ALA A 79 -9.61 10.41 -4.41
C ALA A 79 -10.80 9.93 -3.58
N VAL A 80 -10.82 10.20 -2.28
CA VAL A 80 -11.91 9.82 -1.37
C VAL A 80 -13.11 10.75 -1.53
N SER A 81 -12.89 12.05 -1.80
CA SER A 81 -13.94 13.06 -1.87
C SER A 81 -14.72 13.06 -3.19
N THR A 82 -14.13 12.57 -4.29
CA THR A 82 -14.73 12.64 -5.64
C THR A 82 -15.58 11.43 -6.01
N THR A 83 -15.60 10.39 -5.21
CA THR A 83 -16.27 9.13 -5.52
C THR A 83 -17.24 8.76 -4.40
N GLU A 84 -18.28 7.98 -4.73
CA GLU A 84 -19.15 7.33 -3.73
C GLU A 84 -18.38 6.23 -2.96
N VAL A 85 -17.27 6.61 -2.35
CA VAL A 85 -16.43 5.71 -1.56
C VAL A 85 -17.10 5.46 -0.23
N ARG A 86 -17.49 4.21 0.03
CA ARG A 86 -18.07 3.79 1.31
C ARG A 86 -17.02 3.36 2.31
N SER A 87 -15.93 2.75 1.80
CA SER A 87 -14.85 2.27 2.66
C SER A 87 -13.49 2.35 1.96
N VAL A 88 -12.45 2.55 2.75
CA VAL A 88 -11.06 2.65 2.28
C VAL A 88 -10.19 1.65 3.03
N PHE A 89 -9.39 0.90 2.29
CA PHE A 89 -8.39 -0.01 2.84
C PHE A 89 -7.01 0.55 2.55
N ILE A 90 -6.24 0.83 3.58
CA ILE A 90 -4.90 1.41 3.50
C ILE A 90 -3.85 0.42 4.05
N PRO A 91 -2.60 0.45 3.56
CA PRO A 91 -1.56 -0.43 4.09
C PRO A 91 -1.26 -0.10 5.56
N LEU A 92 -0.92 -1.11 6.35
CA LEU A 92 -0.46 -0.90 7.73
C LEU A 92 0.87 -0.13 7.78
N GLY A 93 1.71 -0.26 6.76
CA GLY A 93 3.01 0.43 6.67
C GLY A 93 4.10 -0.24 7.49
N LEU A 94 4.54 -1.44 7.09
CA LEU A 94 5.36 -2.28 7.95
C LEU A 94 6.87 -2.12 7.79
N THR A 95 7.40 -2.19 6.59
CA THR A 95 8.84 -2.38 6.39
C THR A 95 9.43 -1.41 5.37
N HIS A 96 8.82 -1.33 4.20
CA HIS A 96 9.32 -0.48 3.13
C HIS A 96 9.04 1.00 3.44
N PRO A 97 9.99 1.92 3.21
CA PRO A 97 9.77 3.36 3.44
C PRO A 97 8.53 3.91 2.73
N ASP A 98 8.31 3.49 1.48
CA ASP A 98 7.14 3.90 0.70
C ASP A 98 5.82 3.41 1.30
N HIS A 99 5.77 2.19 1.84
CA HIS A 99 4.59 1.70 2.55
C HIS A 99 4.32 2.51 3.81
N ILE A 100 5.37 2.91 4.52
CA ILE A 100 5.26 3.69 5.76
C ILE A 100 4.72 5.09 5.46
N ILE A 101 5.30 5.80 4.47
CA ILE A 101 4.86 7.16 4.13
C ILE A 101 3.43 7.18 3.58
N VAL A 102 3.09 6.22 2.72
CA VAL A 102 1.72 6.07 2.20
C VAL A 102 0.74 5.78 3.33
N SER A 103 1.09 4.87 4.25
CA SER A 103 0.27 4.55 5.41
C SER A 103 0.06 5.75 6.34
N ASP A 104 1.13 6.53 6.62
CA ASP A 104 1.06 7.70 7.50
C ASP A 104 0.20 8.81 6.87
N ALA A 105 0.35 9.08 5.58
CA ALA A 105 -0.44 10.06 4.84
C ALA A 105 -1.92 9.62 4.72
N ALA A 106 -2.15 8.37 4.34
CA ALA A 106 -3.50 7.83 4.20
C ALA A 106 -4.26 7.83 5.53
N LEU A 107 -3.60 7.49 6.62
CA LEU A 107 -4.22 7.53 7.94
C LEU A 107 -4.71 8.93 8.30
N ARG A 108 -3.91 9.97 8.02
CA ARG A 108 -4.34 11.37 8.24
C ARG A 108 -5.55 11.73 7.40
N ALA A 109 -5.51 11.42 6.11
CA ALA A 109 -6.60 11.71 5.18
C ALA A 109 -7.91 11.04 5.60
N VAL A 110 -7.88 9.75 5.94
CA VAL A 110 -9.10 9.00 6.28
C VAL A 110 -9.65 9.34 7.66
N LEU A 111 -8.79 9.68 8.63
CA LEU A 111 -9.25 10.11 9.96
C LEU A 111 -9.87 11.51 9.95
N ALA A 112 -9.60 12.31 8.92
CA ALA A 112 -10.23 13.61 8.69
C ALA A 112 -11.51 13.52 7.82
N SER A 113 -11.94 12.32 7.43
CA SER A 113 -13.12 12.07 6.60
C SER A 113 -14.12 11.18 7.31
N ASP A 114 -15.37 11.15 6.83
CA ASP A 114 -16.43 10.28 7.34
C ASP A 114 -16.45 8.88 6.70
N VAL A 115 -15.41 8.57 5.91
CA VAL A 115 -15.32 7.29 5.19
C VAL A 115 -14.90 6.17 6.13
N GLU A 116 -15.60 5.04 6.07
CA GLU A 116 -15.24 3.87 6.84
C GLU A 116 -13.85 3.35 6.45
N SER A 117 -12.94 3.22 7.42
CA SER A 117 -11.52 3.06 7.12
C SER A 117 -10.90 1.86 7.82
N TYR A 118 -10.04 1.16 7.08
CA TYR A 118 -9.37 -0.06 7.52
C TYR A 118 -7.90 -0.02 7.18
N VAL A 119 -7.06 -0.59 8.04
CA VAL A 119 -5.67 -0.92 7.72
C VAL A 119 -5.56 -2.41 7.47
N TYR A 120 -4.78 -2.81 6.45
CA TYR A 120 -4.49 -4.20 6.15
C TYR A 120 -3.01 -4.54 6.39
N MET A 121 -2.76 -5.79 6.79
CA MET A 121 -1.41 -6.29 6.95
C MET A 121 -0.80 -6.64 5.58
N GLU A 122 0.26 -5.95 5.20
CA GLU A 122 0.97 -6.27 3.96
C GLU A 122 1.67 -7.63 4.08
N MET A 123 1.42 -8.50 3.13
CA MET A 123 2.07 -9.79 2.97
C MET A 123 3.21 -9.68 1.93
N PRO A 124 4.33 -10.36 2.12
CA PRO A 124 4.69 -11.28 3.21
C PRO A 124 5.31 -10.60 4.45
N TYR A 125 5.40 -9.28 4.47
CA TYR A 125 6.10 -8.51 5.51
C TYR A 125 5.59 -8.78 6.92
N GLY A 126 4.26 -8.85 7.07
CA GLY A 126 3.62 -9.06 8.37
C GLY A 126 3.87 -10.46 8.93
N GLN A 127 3.85 -11.49 8.09
CA GLN A 127 4.15 -12.86 8.50
C GLN A 127 5.60 -13.04 8.91
N ALA A 128 6.52 -12.44 8.13
CA ALA A 128 7.95 -12.52 8.42
C ALA A 128 8.35 -11.74 9.68
N ARG A 129 7.59 -10.70 10.03
CA ARG A 129 7.98 -9.76 11.11
C ARG A 129 6.80 -9.37 12.03
N PRO A 130 6.18 -10.32 12.75
CA PRO A 130 5.00 -10.05 13.58
C PRO A 130 5.24 -9.02 14.70
N GLY A 131 6.48 -8.88 15.16
CA GLY A 131 6.85 -7.83 16.11
C GLY A 131 6.70 -6.41 15.55
N ARG A 132 6.93 -6.22 14.24
CA ARG A 132 6.69 -4.92 13.56
C ARG A 132 5.20 -4.62 13.45
N VAL A 133 4.37 -5.62 13.16
CA VAL A 133 2.90 -5.47 13.15
C VAL A 133 2.42 -4.93 14.50
N ARG A 134 2.78 -5.60 15.61
CA ARG A 134 2.41 -5.17 16.97
C ARG A 134 2.89 -3.76 17.30
N ARG A 135 4.13 -3.43 16.93
CA ARG A 135 4.69 -2.09 17.18
C ARG A 135 3.97 -1.02 16.35
N ARG A 136 3.66 -1.32 15.09
CA ARG A 136 2.96 -0.39 14.20
C ARG A 136 1.53 -0.12 14.69
N LEU A 137 0.78 -1.16 15.03
CA LEU A 137 -0.58 -1.04 15.60
C LEU A 137 -0.58 -0.20 16.88
N ARG A 138 0.40 -0.41 17.79
CA ARG A 138 0.54 0.43 18.98
C ARG A 138 0.83 1.89 18.65
N ARG A 139 1.61 2.17 17.60
CA ARG A 139 1.87 3.54 17.15
C ARG A 139 0.62 4.21 16.62
N ILE A 140 -0.13 3.51 15.74
CA ILE A 140 -1.39 3.99 15.19
C ILE A 140 -2.42 4.20 16.30
N GLY A 141 -2.51 3.28 17.25
CA GLY A 141 -3.44 3.35 18.40
C GLY A 141 -3.22 4.53 19.36
N ARG A 142 -2.14 5.30 19.18
CA ARG A 142 -1.97 6.59 19.87
C ARG A 142 -2.69 7.76 19.20
N GLN A 143 -3.09 7.56 17.94
CA GLN A 143 -3.72 8.59 17.10
C GLN A 143 -5.19 8.32 16.81
N CYS A 144 -5.59 7.06 16.89
CA CYS A 144 -6.96 6.63 16.61
C CYS A 144 -7.30 5.32 17.32
N ASN A 145 -8.59 4.99 17.37
CA ASN A 145 -9.05 3.66 17.79
C ASN A 145 -8.69 2.63 16.71
N VAL A 146 -8.22 1.46 17.14
CA VAL A 146 -7.79 0.37 16.23
C VAL A 146 -8.44 -0.92 16.70
N ASP A 147 -9.45 -1.38 15.99
CA ASP A 147 -10.23 -2.56 16.34
C ASP A 147 -9.92 -3.71 15.38
N PRO A 148 -9.46 -4.87 15.84
CA PRO A 148 -9.21 -6.00 14.98
C PRO A 148 -10.51 -6.49 14.37
N LEU A 149 -10.46 -6.89 13.09
CA LEU A 149 -11.54 -7.61 12.44
C LEU A 149 -11.24 -9.10 12.44
N GLU A 150 -12.29 -9.89 12.28
CA GLU A 150 -12.14 -11.31 11.99
C GLU A 150 -11.35 -11.48 10.69
N SER A 151 -10.34 -12.35 10.72
CA SER A 151 -9.56 -12.66 9.53
C SER A 151 -10.35 -13.58 8.60
N PHE A 152 -10.28 -13.37 7.31
CA PHE A 152 -10.95 -14.21 6.33
C PHE A 152 -10.02 -14.66 5.22
N VAL A 153 -10.36 -15.79 4.64
CA VAL A 153 -9.72 -16.30 3.44
C VAL A 153 -10.61 -15.94 2.26
N GLY A 154 -10.13 -15.04 1.40
CA GLY A 154 -10.85 -14.65 0.21
C GLY A 154 -10.78 -15.69 -0.91
N ASP A 155 -11.08 -15.28 -2.15
CA ASP A 155 -10.92 -16.13 -3.33
C ASP A 155 -9.41 -16.34 -3.61
N LEU A 156 -8.89 -17.49 -3.17
CA LEU A 156 -7.47 -17.84 -3.29
C LEU A 156 -7.02 -17.95 -4.75
N ARG A 157 -7.91 -18.33 -5.67
CA ARG A 157 -7.61 -18.40 -7.09
C ARG A 157 -7.36 -16.99 -7.64
N ARG A 158 -8.28 -16.06 -7.41
CA ARG A 158 -8.12 -14.66 -7.84
C ARG A 158 -6.92 -14.00 -7.17
N LYS A 159 -6.69 -14.27 -5.90
CA LYS A 159 -5.51 -13.79 -5.17
C LYS A 159 -4.22 -14.28 -5.81
N SER A 160 -4.14 -15.58 -6.12
CA SER A 160 -2.99 -16.18 -6.79
C SER A 160 -2.75 -15.57 -8.17
N GLU A 161 -3.78 -15.43 -8.97
CA GLU A 161 -3.71 -14.78 -10.29
C GLU A 161 -3.19 -13.34 -10.17
N ALA A 162 -3.70 -12.57 -9.19
CA ALA A 162 -3.28 -11.20 -8.96
C ALA A 162 -1.83 -11.09 -8.49
N VAL A 163 -1.39 -11.94 -7.57
CA VAL A 163 0.01 -11.95 -7.09
C VAL A 163 0.96 -12.33 -8.22
N ASN A 164 0.64 -13.36 -8.99
CA ASN A 164 1.48 -13.81 -10.10
C ASN A 164 1.51 -12.83 -11.29
N ALA A 165 0.57 -11.89 -11.35
CA ALA A 165 0.62 -10.82 -12.34
C ALA A 165 1.82 -9.89 -12.16
N TYR A 166 2.37 -9.80 -10.93
CA TYR A 166 3.58 -9.02 -10.64
C TYR A 166 4.86 -9.82 -10.88
N SER A 167 5.02 -10.30 -12.11
CA SER A 167 6.13 -11.16 -12.51
C SER A 167 7.52 -10.58 -12.21
N SER A 168 7.68 -9.25 -12.32
CA SER A 168 8.93 -8.56 -12.00
C SER A 168 9.26 -8.56 -10.51
N GLN A 169 8.29 -8.81 -9.62
CA GLN A 169 8.45 -8.73 -8.17
C GLN A 169 8.46 -10.09 -7.48
N VAL A 170 7.73 -11.06 -8.04
CA VAL A 170 7.52 -12.39 -7.42
C VAL A 170 8.83 -13.07 -7.08
N GLU A 171 9.78 -13.15 -8.02
CA GLU A 171 11.06 -13.80 -7.79
C GLU A 171 11.87 -13.13 -6.67
N THR A 172 11.89 -11.79 -6.66
CA THR A 172 12.60 -11.02 -5.63
C THR A 172 11.97 -11.20 -4.26
N LEU A 173 10.64 -11.19 -4.17
CA LEU A 173 9.92 -11.42 -2.93
C LEU A 173 10.10 -12.85 -2.44
N GLN A 174 10.04 -13.83 -3.33
CA GLN A 174 10.25 -15.23 -2.99
C GLN A 174 11.68 -15.46 -2.47
N ARG A 175 12.69 -14.89 -3.13
CA ARG A 175 14.09 -14.95 -2.70
C ARG A 175 14.31 -14.27 -1.34
N GLY A 176 13.66 -13.11 -1.11
CA GLY A 176 13.81 -12.33 0.13
C GLY A 176 13.03 -12.88 1.32
N PHE A 177 11.92 -13.57 1.09
CA PHE A 177 11.01 -14.00 2.17
C PHE A 177 10.82 -15.52 2.26
N GLY A 178 11.22 -16.31 1.25
CA GLY A 178 11.13 -17.76 1.24
C GLY A 178 9.75 -18.28 1.65
N LYS A 179 9.70 -19.18 2.64
CA LYS A 179 8.44 -19.76 3.15
C LYS A 179 7.36 -18.76 3.58
N TYR A 180 7.72 -17.52 3.88
CA TYR A 180 6.74 -16.48 4.20
C TYR A 180 6.06 -15.94 2.95
N PHE A 181 6.72 -15.99 1.79
CA PHE A 181 6.09 -15.66 0.52
C PHE A 181 5.06 -16.72 0.14
N ASP A 182 5.33 -18.00 0.35
CA ASP A 182 4.37 -19.09 0.06
C ASP A 182 3.06 -18.90 0.85
N ARG A 183 3.16 -18.35 2.06
CA ARG A 183 2.00 -18.05 2.91
C ARG A 183 1.10 -16.94 2.36
N VAL A 184 1.57 -16.13 1.40
CA VAL A 184 0.73 -15.14 0.72
C VAL A 184 -0.46 -15.82 0.03
N PHE A 185 -0.29 -17.05 -0.45
CA PHE A 185 -1.31 -17.81 -1.16
C PHE A 185 -2.29 -18.57 -0.27
N THR A 186 -1.98 -18.72 1.00
CA THR A 186 -2.75 -19.61 1.91
C THR A 186 -3.25 -18.91 3.17
N ASP A 187 -2.50 -17.94 3.68
CA ASP A 187 -2.86 -17.29 4.93
C ASP A 187 -4.07 -16.37 4.75
N PRO A 188 -4.92 -16.26 5.78
CA PRO A 188 -6.02 -15.31 5.78
C PRO A 188 -5.53 -13.86 5.81
N GLU A 189 -6.28 -13.00 5.16
CA GLU A 189 -6.07 -11.55 5.20
C GLU A 189 -6.41 -11.01 6.60
N ARG A 190 -5.64 -10.04 7.07
CA ARG A 190 -5.81 -9.44 8.40
C ARG A 190 -6.05 -7.95 8.27
N TYR A 191 -7.11 -7.47 8.91
CA TYR A 191 -7.55 -6.08 8.87
C TYR A 191 -7.83 -5.56 10.27
N TRP A 192 -7.73 -4.25 10.41
CA TRP A 192 -8.16 -3.51 11.60
C TRP A 192 -8.96 -2.29 11.15
N ARG A 193 -10.11 -2.09 11.75
CA ARG A 193 -10.88 -0.87 11.58
C ARG A 193 -10.17 0.26 12.32
N VAL A 194 -10.06 1.44 11.68
CA VAL A 194 -9.51 2.64 12.30
C VAL A 194 -10.59 3.71 12.37
N ARG A 195 -10.65 4.42 13.51
CA ARG A 195 -11.64 5.46 13.77
C ARG A 195 -11.00 6.59 14.56
N PRO A 196 -11.36 7.87 14.34
CA PRO A 196 -10.90 8.97 15.17
C PRO A 196 -11.09 8.66 16.66
N LEU A 197 -10.20 9.17 17.49
CA LEU A 197 -10.43 9.20 18.95
C LEU A 197 -11.64 10.09 19.18
N LEU A 198 -12.61 9.62 19.96
CA LEU A 198 -13.70 10.46 20.41
C LEU A 198 -13.09 11.65 21.14
N GLN A 199 -13.30 12.84 20.62
CA GLN A 199 -12.98 14.05 21.41
C GLN A 199 -13.89 14.00 22.63
N SER A 200 -13.30 13.96 23.83
CA SER A 200 -14.08 14.16 25.04
C SER A 200 -14.80 15.49 24.90
N PRO A 201 -16.14 15.56 25.06
CA PRO A 201 -16.82 16.83 25.08
C PRO A 201 -16.12 17.70 26.13
N ASN A 202 -15.69 18.88 25.68
CA ASN A 202 -15.00 19.84 26.54
C ASN A 202 -15.79 19.97 27.86
N ARG A 203 -15.11 19.62 28.95
CA ARG A 203 -15.61 19.95 30.29
C ARG A 203 -15.49 21.44 30.52
#